data_d51ef6387c8ebf900b81cb315f697c68
#
_entry.id   d51ef6387c8ebf900b81cb315f697c68
#
_cell.length_a   1.000
_cell.length_b   1.000
_cell.length_c   1.000
_cell.angle_alpha   90.00
_cell.angle_beta   90.00
_cell.angle_gamma   90.00
#
_symmetry.space_group_name_H-M   'P 1'
#
loop_
_entity.id
_entity.type
_entity.pdbx_description
1 polymer ?
#
loop_
_entity_poly.entity_id
_entity_poly.type
_entity_poly.pdbx_seq_one_letter_code
_entity_poly.pdbx_strand_id
1 'polypeptide(L)'
;LDHEYKELCAEEWAKGGSFFCYTSDNPTSLASCCRVLNEMSDNTFSSTTGMTGVMTGSCNVITLNINRIVQDYIHTWKNWEDHIVDGKCAFPFEWFSESFSDLKNYLINILERVYKYHIAYKTMLYEMEDAKMFSDCNAGYIYMRKLYSTIGLIGYCEAAQFLGLSVSNNKEYKDFLKLVFGTVKEENKKNSIHDSKRPFLFNSEAIP
;
A
#
# COMPACT_ATOMS: atom_id res chain seq x y z
N LEU A 1 6.82 19.81 -26.34
CA LEU A 1 7.41 19.69 -25.00
C LEU A 1 6.88 18.47 -24.27
N ASP A 2 5.55 18.27 -24.24
CA ASP A 2 4.94 17.16 -23.49
C ASP A 2 5.27 15.78 -24.07
N HIS A 3 5.40 15.67 -25.39
CA HIS A 3 5.71 14.40 -26.05
C HIS A 3 7.18 14.00 -25.80
N GLU A 4 8.11 14.90 -26.04
CA GLU A 4 9.54 14.68 -25.80
C GLU A 4 9.82 14.36 -24.31
N TYR A 5 9.13 15.04 -23.38
CA TYR A 5 9.26 14.76 -21.95
C TYR A 5 8.73 13.38 -21.58
N LYS A 6 7.60 12.95 -22.15
CA LYS A 6 7.05 11.59 -21.93
C LYS A 6 7.99 10.51 -22.47
N GLU A 7 8.59 10.73 -23.65
CA GLU A 7 9.57 9.81 -24.22
C GLU A 7 10.81 9.69 -23.33
N LEU A 8 11.35 10.83 -22.86
CA LEU A 8 12.48 10.84 -21.94
C LEU A 8 12.16 10.09 -20.65
N CYS A 9 10.99 10.32 -20.06
CA CYS A 9 10.57 9.57 -18.86
C CYS A 9 10.45 8.08 -19.13
N ALA A 10 9.90 7.68 -20.27
CA ALA A 10 9.75 6.28 -20.63
C ALA A 10 11.10 5.60 -20.87
N GLU A 11 12.05 6.28 -21.51
CA GLU A 11 13.42 5.80 -21.72
C GLU A 11 14.15 5.61 -20.39
N GLU A 12 14.06 6.58 -19.47
CA GLU A 12 14.72 6.51 -18.17
C GLU A 12 14.10 5.42 -17.28
N TRP A 13 12.78 5.20 -17.34
CA TRP A 13 12.15 4.06 -16.68
C TRP A 13 12.62 2.73 -17.27
N ALA A 14 12.74 2.64 -18.58
CA ALA A 14 13.24 1.41 -19.26
C ALA A 14 14.69 1.09 -18.87
N LYS A 15 15.49 2.10 -18.52
CA LYS A 15 16.88 1.95 -18.01
C LYS A 15 16.93 1.63 -16.51
N GLY A 16 15.79 1.51 -15.83
CA GLY A 16 15.70 1.26 -14.39
C GLY A 16 15.71 2.50 -13.52
N GLY A 17 15.47 3.68 -14.08
CA GLY A 17 15.30 4.92 -13.33
C GLY A 17 14.11 4.83 -12.39
N SER A 18 14.30 5.31 -11.14
CA SER A 18 13.26 5.26 -10.10
C SER A 18 12.62 6.64 -9.93
N PHE A 19 11.50 6.86 -10.60
CA PHE A 19 10.65 8.02 -10.36
C PHE A 19 9.17 7.65 -10.50
N PHE A 20 8.31 8.44 -9.88
CA PHE A 20 6.89 8.21 -9.80
C PHE A 20 6.14 9.30 -10.56
N CYS A 21 5.16 8.87 -11.36
CA CYS A 21 4.27 9.79 -12.05
C CYS A 21 2.99 9.93 -11.23
N TYR A 22 2.71 11.15 -10.79
CA TYR A 22 1.46 11.49 -10.11
C TYR A 22 0.54 12.18 -11.11
N THR A 23 -0.63 11.63 -11.29
CA THR A 23 -1.68 12.24 -12.13
C THR A 23 -2.82 12.71 -11.25
N SER A 24 -3.22 13.96 -11.39
CA SER A 24 -4.35 14.53 -10.66
C SER A 24 -5.06 15.54 -11.55
N ASP A 25 -6.38 15.54 -11.51
CA ASP A 25 -7.20 16.58 -12.15
C ASP A 25 -7.20 17.88 -11.32
N ASN A 26 -6.71 17.80 -10.08
CA ASN A 26 -6.59 18.96 -9.19
C ASN A 26 -5.16 19.52 -9.23
N PRO A 27 -4.93 20.72 -9.79
CA PRO A 27 -3.59 21.33 -9.88
C PRO A 27 -3.01 21.71 -8.51
N THR A 28 -3.83 21.73 -7.45
CA THR A 28 -3.38 22.03 -6.08
C THR A 28 -3.00 20.77 -5.28
N SER A 29 -3.05 19.60 -5.92
CA SER A 29 -2.67 18.34 -5.28
C SER A 29 -1.15 18.15 -5.35
N LEU A 30 -0.53 17.94 -4.20
CA LEU A 30 0.92 17.69 -4.08
C LEU A 30 1.18 16.30 -3.52
N ALA A 31 2.18 15.63 -4.08
CA ALA A 31 2.65 14.36 -3.53
C ALA A 31 3.59 14.60 -2.35
N SER A 32 3.37 13.88 -1.26
CA SER A 32 4.29 13.84 -0.11
C SER A 32 5.23 12.62 -0.18
N CYS A 33 6.15 12.52 0.78
CA CYS A 33 7.20 11.49 0.83
C CYS A 33 6.67 10.05 0.73
N CYS A 34 5.52 9.73 1.28
CA CYS A 34 4.93 8.39 1.26
C CYS A 34 3.90 8.22 0.14
N ARG A 35 4.04 8.94 -0.98
CA ARG A 35 3.11 8.91 -2.13
C ARG A 35 1.67 9.25 -1.77
N VAL A 36 1.46 9.90 -0.64
CA VAL A 36 0.17 10.42 -0.22
C VAL A 36 -0.06 11.74 -0.94
N LEU A 37 -1.17 11.85 -1.67
CA LEU A 37 -1.58 13.10 -2.29
C LEU A 37 -2.19 14.01 -1.22
N ASN A 38 -1.69 15.23 -1.13
CA ASN A 38 -2.20 16.26 -0.25
C ASN A 38 -2.86 17.35 -1.08
N GLU A 39 -3.99 17.84 -0.65
CA GLU A 39 -4.58 19.04 -1.22
C GLU A 39 -3.99 20.28 -0.53
N MET A 40 -3.52 21.24 -1.33
CA MET A 40 -2.95 22.50 -0.80
C MET A 40 -3.95 23.30 0.02
N SER A 41 -5.25 23.17 -0.28
CA SER A 41 -6.33 23.78 0.50
C SER A 41 -6.43 23.31 1.94
N ASP A 42 -5.90 22.12 2.23
CA ASP A 42 -5.86 21.53 3.57
C ASP A 42 -4.61 21.91 4.38
N ASN A 43 -3.68 22.61 3.77
CA ASN A 43 -2.41 22.99 4.38
C ASN A 43 -2.53 24.38 5.02
N THR A 44 -2.06 24.50 6.25
CA THR A 44 -1.91 25.82 6.90
C THR A 44 -0.73 26.55 6.29
N PHE A 45 -0.93 27.85 6.01
CA PHE A 45 0.16 28.72 5.61
C PHE A 45 1.20 28.82 6.74
N SER A 46 2.45 28.59 6.41
CA SER A 46 3.60 28.83 7.27
C SER A 46 4.52 29.86 6.64
N SER A 47 4.96 30.85 7.41
CA SER A 47 5.89 31.88 6.96
C SER A 47 7.26 31.32 6.53
N THR A 48 7.61 30.12 7.00
CA THR A 48 8.88 29.45 6.69
C THR A 48 8.77 28.49 5.51
N THR A 49 7.62 27.85 5.31
CA THR A 49 7.41 26.81 4.29
C THR A 49 6.37 27.22 3.23
N GLY A 50 5.73 28.38 3.39
CA GLY A 50 4.67 28.85 2.51
C GLY A 50 3.43 27.97 2.59
N MET A 51 2.78 27.72 1.44
CA MET A 51 1.60 26.85 1.33
C MET A 51 1.94 25.36 1.23
N THR A 52 3.18 24.96 1.44
CA THR A 52 3.66 23.58 1.26
C THR A 52 3.69 22.76 2.54
N GLY A 53 3.10 23.25 3.63
CA GLY A 53 3.04 22.54 4.90
C GLY A 53 2.35 21.19 4.73
N VAL A 54 3.08 20.08 4.98
CA VAL A 54 2.55 18.73 4.93
C VAL A 54 1.97 18.40 6.30
N MET A 55 0.64 18.38 6.40
CA MET A 55 -0.04 18.03 7.66
C MET A 55 -0.46 16.56 7.72
N THR A 56 -0.21 15.80 6.67
CA THR A 56 -0.55 14.38 6.58
C THR A 56 0.69 13.55 6.25
N GLY A 57 0.64 12.28 6.53
CA GLY A 57 1.71 11.32 6.30
C GLY A 57 1.34 9.95 6.84
N SER A 58 2.33 9.12 7.08
CA SER A 58 2.15 7.83 7.73
C SER A 58 2.59 7.91 9.19
N CYS A 59 1.72 7.49 10.12
CA CYS A 59 2.10 7.40 11.53
C CYS A 59 2.80 6.08 11.87
N ASN A 60 2.53 5.04 11.11
CA ASN A 60 3.21 3.75 11.20
C ASN A 60 3.01 2.93 9.93
N VAL A 61 3.88 1.95 9.70
CA VAL A 61 3.83 1.04 8.56
C VAL A 61 3.94 -0.40 9.05
N ILE A 62 3.06 -1.28 8.55
CA ILE A 62 3.23 -2.72 8.66
C ILE A 62 3.35 -3.26 7.23
N THR A 63 4.49 -3.87 6.94
CA THR A 63 4.78 -4.39 5.60
C THR A 63 4.47 -5.87 5.52
N LEU A 64 3.67 -6.24 4.52
CA LEU A 64 3.31 -7.62 4.20
C LEU A 64 4.23 -8.16 3.10
N ASN A 65 4.85 -9.31 3.36
CA ASN A 65 5.59 -10.05 2.36
C ASN A 65 4.62 -10.95 1.58
N ILE A 66 4.20 -10.49 0.41
CA ILE A 66 3.22 -11.19 -0.43
C ILE A 66 3.75 -12.54 -0.91
N ASN A 67 5.06 -12.62 -1.20
CA ASN A 67 5.67 -13.90 -1.57
C ASN A 67 5.51 -14.95 -0.46
N ARG A 68 5.80 -14.56 0.78
CA ARG A 68 5.62 -15.47 1.91
C ARG A 68 4.16 -15.85 2.14
N ILE A 69 3.25 -14.89 2.02
CA ILE A 69 1.80 -15.12 2.18
C ILE A 69 1.29 -16.13 1.15
N VAL A 70 1.71 -15.98 -0.11
CA VAL A 70 1.31 -16.90 -1.18
C VAL A 70 1.89 -18.30 -0.95
N GLN A 71 3.15 -18.41 -0.56
CA GLN A 71 3.76 -19.70 -0.23
C GLN A 71 3.07 -20.37 0.96
N ASP A 72 2.83 -19.63 2.04
CA ASP A 72 2.13 -20.17 3.22
C ASP A 72 0.71 -20.62 2.88
N TYR A 73 0.01 -19.90 1.98
CA TYR A 73 -1.30 -20.31 1.48
C TYR A 73 -1.22 -21.63 0.71
N ILE A 74 -0.27 -21.77 -0.21
CA ILE A 74 -0.08 -23.03 -0.98
C ILE A 74 0.24 -24.19 -0.03
N HIS A 75 1.03 -23.97 1.00
CA HIS A 75 1.34 -24.99 2.01
C HIS A 75 0.12 -25.44 2.83
N THR A 76 -1.00 -24.75 2.79
CA THR A 76 -2.26 -25.23 3.41
C THR A 76 -2.95 -26.30 2.58
N TRP A 77 -2.55 -26.50 1.32
CA TRP A 77 -3.18 -27.48 0.44
C TRP A 77 -2.72 -28.90 0.75
N LYS A 78 -3.64 -29.85 0.57
CA LYS A 78 -3.29 -31.27 0.68
C LYS A 78 -2.36 -31.66 -0.48
N ASN A 79 -1.24 -32.32 -0.16
CA ASN A 79 -0.23 -32.76 -1.13
C ASN A 79 0.40 -31.60 -1.91
N TRP A 80 0.58 -30.44 -1.27
CA TRP A 80 1.20 -29.26 -1.92
C TRP A 80 2.58 -29.56 -2.50
N GLU A 81 3.32 -30.51 -1.93
CA GLU A 81 4.65 -30.92 -2.40
C GLU A 81 4.63 -31.47 -3.83
N ASP A 82 3.56 -32.20 -4.21
CA ASP A 82 3.38 -32.75 -5.55
C ASP A 82 3.20 -31.66 -6.63
N HIS A 83 2.93 -30.45 -6.18
CA HIS A 83 2.66 -29.29 -7.03
C HIS A 83 3.81 -28.28 -7.12
N ILE A 84 4.94 -28.57 -6.50
CA ILE A 84 6.13 -27.73 -6.59
C ILE A 84 7.18 -28.42 -7.45
N VAL A 85 7.53 -27.79 -8.57
CA VAL A 85 8.57 -28.25 -9.48
C VAL A 85 9.61 -27.15 -9.59
N ASP A 86 10.88 -27.49 -9.37
CA ASP A 86 12.01 -26.53 -9.40
C ASP A 86 11.78 -25.26 -8.56
N GLY A 87 11.13 -25.45 -7.41
CA GLY A 87 10.83 -24.33 -6.47
C GLY A 87 9.73 -23.40 -6.94
N LYS A 88 8.96 -23.78 -7.97
CA LYS A 88 7.80 -23.01 -8.46
C LYS A 88 6.54 -23.84 -8.40
N CYS A 89 5.41 -23.18 -8.24
CA CYS A 89 4.11 -23.81 -8.30
C CYS A 89 3.78 -24.21 -9.74
N ALA A 90 3.55 -25.50 -9.99
CA ALA A 90 3.31 -26.07 -11.31
C ALA A 90 1.83 -26.15 -11.68
N PHE A 91 0.98 -25.32 -11.10
CA PHE A 91 -0.43 -25.28 -11.44
C PHE A 91 -0.69 -24.52 -12.75
N PRO A 92 -1.64 -25.00 -13.58
CA PRO A 92 -2.20 -24.17 -14.63
C PRO A 92 -2.83 -22.90 -14.04
N PHE A 93 -2.60 -21.76 -14.68
CA PHE A 93 -3.14 -20.48 -14.22
C PHE A 93 -4.68 -20.48 -14.13
N GLU A 94 -5.34 -21.20 -15.02
CA GLU A 94 -6.80 -21.37 -15.05
C GLU A 94 -7.31 -21.95 -13.72
N TRP A 95 -6.63 -22.96 -13.20
CA TRP A 95 -6.97 -23.59 -11.94
C TRP A 95 -6.71 -22.64 -10.76
N PHE A 96 -5.64 -21.88 -10.84
CA PHE A 96 -5.31 -20.88 -9.84
C PHE A 96 -6.33 -19.73 -9.84
N SER A 97 -6.88 -19.35 -10.99
CA SER A 97 -7.91 -18.32 -11.09
C SER A 97 -9.21 -18.69 -10.38
N GLU A 98 -9.57 -19.99 -10.37
CA GLU A 98 -10.70 -20.50 -9.61
C GLU A 98 -10.44 -20.43 -8.09
N SER A 99 -9.18 -20.59 -7.67
CA SER A 99 -8.74 -20.51 -6.25
C SER A 99 -8.45 -19.07 -5.78
N PHE A 100 -8.61 -18.07 -6.61
CA PHE A 100 -8.37 -16.67 -6.22
C PHE A 100 -9.27 -16.20 -5.08
N SER A 101 -10.48 -16.71 -4.98
CA SER A 101 -11.38 -16.40 -3.86
C SER A 101 -10.79 -16.85 -2.52
N ASP A 102 -10.15 -18.01 -2.49
CA ASP A 102 -9.60 -18.58 -1.28
C ASP A 102 -8.31 -17.89 -0.87
N LEU A 103 -7.43 -17.55 -1.82
CA LEU A 103 -6.27 -16.70 -1.56
C LEU A 103 -6.70 -15.31 -1.08
N LYS A 104 -7.75 -14.73 -1.68
CA LYS A 104 -8.33 -13.45 -1.24
C LYS A 104 -8.77 -13.54 0.23
N ASN A 105 -9.50 -14.59 0.60
CA ASN A 105 -9.96 -14.81 1.97
C ASN A 105 -8.80 -15.03 2.94
N TYR A 106 -7.77 -15.77 2.51
CA TYR A 106 -6.55 -15.95 3.30
C TYR A 106 -5.84 -14.62 3.58
N LEU A 107 -5.71 -13.77 2.57
CA LEU A 107 -5.14 -12.42 2.71
C LEU A 107 -6.00 -11.54 3.62
N ILE A 108 -7.33 -11.58 3.50
CA ILE A 108 -8.25 -10.84 4.37
C ILE A 108 -8.06 -11.23 5.84
N ASN A 109 -7.92 -12.51 6.15
CA ASN A 109 -7.67 -12.98 7.52
C ASN A 109 -6.35 -12.43 8.12
N ILE A 110 -5.34 -12.23 7.28
CA ILE A 110 -4.08 -11.59 7.69
C ILE A 110 -4.31 -10.10 7.92
N LEU A 111 -5.00 -9.43 6.98
CA LEU A 111 -5.30 -8.00 7.06
C LEU A 111 -6.13 -7.64 8.30
N GLU A 112 -7.09 -8.47 8.70
CA GLU A 112 -7.87 -8.25 9.93
C GLU A 112 -6.98 -8.14 11.18
N ARG A 113 -5.92 -8.96 11.25
CA ARG A 113 -4.93 -8.86 12.33
C ARG A 113 -4.11 -7.58 12.22
N VAL A 114 -3.70 -7.22 11.02
CA VAL A 114 -2.93 -5.99 10.76
C VAL A 114 -3.73 -4.75 11.17
N TYR A 115 -5.02 -4.68 10.83
CA TYR A 115 -5.87 -3.55 11.27
C TYR A 115 -5.99 -3.46 12.79
N LYS A 116 -6.11 -4.59 13.49
CA LYS A 116 -6.14 -4.58 14.96
C LYS A 116 -4.85 -4.00 15.55
N TYR A 117 -3.69 -4.37 15.02
CA TYR A 117 -2.41 -3.80 15.45
C TYR A 117 -2.30 -2.31 15.14
N HIS A 118 -2.70 -1.89 13.94
CA HIS A 118 -2.71 -0.48 13.57
C HIS A 118 -3.62 0.36 14.45
N ILE A 119 -4.83 -0.13 14.74
CA ILE A 119 -5.79 0.55 15.62
C ILE A 119 -5.22 0.66 17.03
N ALA A 120 -4.68 -0.43 17.60
CA ALA A 120 -4.08 -0.42 18.93
C ALA A 120 -2.91 0.59 19.01
N TYR A 121 -2.01 0.55 18.03
CA TYR A 121 -0.88 1.47 17.98
C TYR A 121 -1.32 2.93 17.85
N LYS A 122 -2.24 3.23 16.94
CA LYS A 122 -2.72 4.61 16.75
C LYS A 122 -3.53 5.10 17.95
N THR A 123 -4.21 4.22 18.67
CA THR A 123 -4.88 4.57 19.94
C THR A 123 -3.84 5.04 20.96
N MET A 124 -2.74 4.32 21.11
CA MET A 124 -1.64 4.73 21.98
C MET A 124 -1.07 6.10 21.55
N LEU A 125 -0.90 6.34 20.24
CA LEU A 125 -0.43 7.64 19.75
C LEU A 125 -1.39 8.78 20.09
N TYR A 126 -2.71 8.56 20.03
CA TYR A 126 -3.70 9.54 20.46
C TYR A 126 -3.62 9.85 21.96
N GLU A 127 -3.40 8.83 22.79
CA GLU A 127 -3.20 9.03 24.24
C GLU A 127 -1.93 9.85 24.53
N MET A 128 -0.86 9.60 23.79
CA MET A 128 0.38 10.38 23.87
C MET A 128 0.20 11.82 23.37
N GLU A 129 -0.60 12.03 22.32
CA GLU A 129 -0.96 13.37 21.84
C GLU A 129 -1.74 14.15 22.89
N ASP A 130 -2.74 13.54 23.53
CA ASP A 130 -3.50 14.13 24.64
C ASP A 130 -2.61 14.49 25.82
N ALA A 131 -1.61 13.65 26.11
CA ALA A 131 -0.60 13.90 27.13
C ALA A 131 0.46 14.96 26.73
N LYS A 132 0.30 15.59 25.54
CA LYS A 132 1.21 16.61 25.02
C LYS A 132 2.66 16.15 24.79
N MET A 133 2.85 14.84 24.50
CA MET A 133 4.18 14.26 24.32
C MET A 133 4.80 14.58 22.94
N PHE A 134 4.00 15.06 21.97
CA PHE A 134 4.48 15.40 20.63
C PHE A 134 4.54 16.92 20.42
N SER A 135 5.77 17.46 20.42
CA SER A 135 6.03 18.90 20.23
C SER A 135 5.45 19.43 18.92
N ASP A 136 5.60 18.68 17.82
CA ASP A 136 5.16 19.08 16.50
C ASP A 136 3.63 19.13 16.38
N CYS A 137 2.93 18.20 17.04
CA CYS A 137 1.47 18.22 17.13
C CYS A 137 0.99 19.39 17.99
N ASN A 138 1.68 19.66 19.12
CA ASN A 138 1.36 20.77 20.01
C ASN A 138 1.57 22.12 19.33
N ALA A 139 2.58 22.23 18.46
CA ALA A 139 2.87 23.44 17.66
C ALA A 139 1.95 23.60 16.44
N GLY A 140 1.12 22.59 16.13
CA GLY A 140 0.18 22.63 15.01
C GLY A 140 0.78 22.33 13.64
N TYR A 141 2.00 21.76 13.59
CA TYR A 141 2.64 21.38 12.32
C TYR A 141 2.08 20.06 11.77
N ILE A 142 1.67 19.16 12.64
CA ILE A 142 1.12 17.84 12.30
C ILE A 142 -0.16 17.62 13.10
N TYR A 143 -1.14 17.00 12.46
CA TYR A 143 -2.36 16.55 13.13
C TYR A 143 -2.43 15.03 13.08
N MET A 144 -2.38 14.36 14.24
CA MET A 144 -2.46 12.89 14.33
C MET A 144 -3.70 12.33 13.61
N ARG A 145 -4.82 13.06 13.64
CA ARG A 145 -6.06 12.69 12.94
C ARG A 145 -5.94 12.64 11.42
N LYS A 146 -4.94 13.33 10.82
CA LYS A 146 -4.69 13.35 9.37
C LYS A 146 -3.69 12.28 8.93
N LEU A 147 -3.03 11.60 9.87
CA LEU A 147 -2.03 10.59 9.56
C LEU A 147 -2.69 9.24 9.23
N TYR A 148 -2.08 8.53 8.30
CA TYR A 148 -2.51 7.20 7.88
C TYR A 148 -1.72 6.11 8.62
N SER A 149 -2.36 4.97 8.83
CA SER A 149 -1.69 3.70 9.12
C SER A 149 -1.49 2.99 7.79
N THR A 150 -0.22 2.78 7.40
CA THR A 150 0.13 2.31 6.06
C THR A 150 0.37 0.81 6.05
N ILE A 151 -0.19 0.13 5.06
CA ILE A 151 0.10 -1.26 4.76
C ILE A 151 1.07 -1.29 3.59
N GLY A 152 2.33 -1.64 3.86
CA GLY A 152 3.36 -1.85 2.84
C GLY A 152 3.18 -3.21 2.18
N LEU A 153 3.44 -3.31 0.89
CA LEU A 153 3.37 -4.56 0.13
C LEU A 153 4.69 -4.78 -0.60
N ILE A 154 5.39 -5.89 -0.27
CA ILE A 154 6.63 -6.30 -0.92
C ILE A 154 6.51 -7.73 -1.45
N GLY A 155 7.44 -8.14 -2.32
CA GLY A 155 7.56 -9.52 -2.77
C GLY A 155 6.42 -9.98 -3.69
N TYR A 156 5.67 -9.07 -4.29
CA TYR A 156 4.58 -9.42 -5.22
C TYR A 156 5.09 -9.89 -6.59
N CYS A 157 6.28 -9.45 -7.02
CA CYS A 157 6.95 -9.97 -8.22
C CYS A 157 7.42 -11.41 -7.99
N GLU A 158 8.06 -11.67 -6.86
CA GLU A 158 8.55 -12.99 -6.46
C GLU A 158 7.38 -13.95 -6.23
N ALA A 159 6.27 -13.48 -5.67
CA ALA A 159 5.05 -14.27 -5.53
C ALA A 159 4.50 -14.69 -6.90
N ALA A 160 4.47 -13.78 -7.87
CA ALA A 160 4.05 -14.08 -9.23
C ALA A 160 4.99 -15.10 -9.90
N GLN A 161 6.30 -14.93 -9.74
CA GLN A 161 7.29 -15.89 -10.26
C GLN A 161 7.17 -17.26 -9.62
N PHE A 162 6.92 -17.32 -8.30
CA PHE A 162 6.64 -18.56 -7.59
C PHE A 162 5.41 -19.28 -8.15
N LEU A 163 4.37 -18.53 -8.50
CA LEU A 163 3.15 -19.04 -9.13
C LEU A 163 3.33 -19.37 -10.63
N GLY A 164 4.55 -19.29 -11.17
CA GLY A 164 4.84 -19.54 -12.58
C GLY A 164 4.38 -18.44 -13.54
N LEU A 165 3.95 -17.29 -13.01
CA LEU A 165 3.53 -16.16 -13.83
C LEU A 165 4.74 -15.37 -14.36
N SER A 166 4.65 -14.92 -15.61
CA SER A 166 5.63 -13.99 -16.17
C SER A 166 5.37 -12.57 -15.68
N VAL A 167 6.35 -11.97 -15.03
CA VAL A 167 6.30 -10.57 -14.57
C VAL A 167 6.43 -9.65 -15.78
N SER A 168 5.31 -9.33 -16.39
CA SER A 168 5.23 -8.51 -17.60
C SER A 168 3.85 -7.88 -17.75
N ASN A 169 3.64 -7.09 -18.81
CA ASN A 169 2.36 -6.46 -19.10
C ASN A 169 1.33 -7.45 -19.71
N ASN A 170 1.20 -8.64 -19.15
CA ASN A 170 0.22 -9.66 -19.55
C ASN A 170 -1.03 -9.64 -18.65
N LYS A 171 -2.05 -10.37 -19.07
CA LYS A 171 -3.34 -10.43 -18.38
C LYS A 171 -3.21 -11.14 -17.01
N GLU A 172 -2.51 -12.24 -16.96
CA GLU A 172 -2.39 -13.12 -15.80
C GLU A 172 -1.71 -12.40 -14.63
N TYR A 173 -0.58 -11.77 -14.89
CA TYR A 173 0.12 -10.97 -13.88
C TYR A 173 -0.73 -9.77 -13.41
N LYS A 174 -1.41 -9.10 -14.33
CA LYS A 174 -2.33 -8.02 -13.96
C LYS A 174 -3.50 -8.49 -13.10
N ASP A 175 -4.06 -9.65 -13.38
CA ASP A 175 -5.17 -10.20 -12.61
C ASP A 175 -4.70 -10.60 -11.21
N PHE A 176 -3.49 -11.16 -11.07
CA PHE A 176 -2.86 -11.40 -9.77
C PHE A 176 -2.62 -10.09 -9.00
N LEU A 177 -2.06 -9.06 -9.63
CA LEU A 177 -1.87 -7.77 -8.98
C LEU A 177 -3.20 -7.13 -8.57
N LYS A 178 -4.23 -7.21 -9.41
CA LYS A 178 -5.58 -6.73 -9.06
C LYS A 178 -6.16 -7.48 -7.87
N LEU A 179 -5.93 -8.78 -7.76
CA LEU A 179 -6.33 -9.55 -6.60
C LEU A 179 -5.66 -8.99 -5.33
N VAL A 180 -4.34 -8.88 -5.31
CA VAL A 180 -3.58 -8.47 -4.12
C VAL A 180 -3.91 -7.02 -3.76
N PHE A 181 -3.63 -6.07 -4.67
CA PHE A 181 -3.81 -4.64 -4.40
C PHE A 181 -5.28 -4.25 -4.27
N GLY A 182 -6.17 -4.88 -5.07
CA GLY A 182 -7.60 -4.67 -5.00
C GLY A 182 -8.17 -5.09 -3.64
N THR A 183 -7.78 -6.27 -3.14
CA THR A 183 -8.20 -6.75 -1.82
C THR A 183 -7.74 -5.79 -0.72
N VAL A 184 -6.48 -5.38 -0.72
CA VAL A 184 -5.98 -4.43 0.29
C VAL A 184 -6.71 -3.09 0.20
N LYS A 185 -6.95 -2.58 -1.00
CA LYS A 185 -7.70 -1.32 -1.21
C LYS A 185 -9.14 -1.41 -0.72
N GLU A 186 -9.84 -2.49 -1.02
CA GLU A 186 -11.21 -2.74 -0.56
C GLU A 186 -11.27 -2.81 0.97
N GLU A 187 -10.37 -3.59 1.58
CA GLU A 187 -10.33 -3.75 3.03
C GLU A 187 -9.87 -2.46 3.74
N ASN A 188 -8.94 -1.69 3.19
CA ASN A 188 -8.59 -0.37 3.71
C ASN A 188 -9.81 0.55 3.78
N LYS A 189 -10.61 0.58 2.70
CA LYS A 189 -11.83 1.39 2.65
C LYS A 189 -12.88 0.93 3.68
N LYS A 190 -13.05 -0.38 3.82
CA LYS A 190 -14.02 -0.99 4.74
C LYS A 190 -13.64 -0.77 6.21
N ASN A 191 -12.35 -0.87 6.54
CA ASN A 191 -11.86 -0.79 7.91
C ASN A 191 -11.52 0.65 8.35
N SER A 192 -11.46 1.62 7.43
CA SER A 192 -11.25 3.03 7.80
C SER A 192 -12.43 3.57 8.60
N ILE A 193 -12.11 4.17 9.74
CA ILE A 193 -13.08 4.78 10.65
C ILE A 193 -12.95 6.29 10.55
N HIS A 194 -14.00 6.95 10.03
CA HIS A 194 -14.05 8.39 9.81
C HIS A 194 -14.70 9.10 11.02
N ASP A 195 -14.04 9.02 12.17
CA ASP A 195 -14.44 9.79 13.34
C ASP A 195 -13.91 11.23 13.25
N SER A 196 -14.66 12.20 13.74
CA SER A 196 -14.28 13.62 13.65
C SER A 196 -13.09 13.98 14.53
N LYS A 197 -12.85 13.25 15.62
CA LYS A 197 -11.78 13.51 16.60
C LYS A 197 -10.61 12.54 16.45
N ARG A 198 -10.91 11.25 16.35
CA ARG A 198 -9.90 10.17 16.33
C ARG A 198 -10.15 9.19 15.18
N PRO A 199 -9.98 9.61 13.91
CA PRO A 199 -10.16 8.73 12.78
C PRO A 199 -9.02 7.69 12.70
N PHE A 200 -9.36 6.50 12.22
CA PHE A 200 -8.40 5.47 11.84
C PHE A 200 -8.43 5.34 10.32
N LEU A 201 -7.47 5.95 9.65
CA LEU A 201 -7.37 5.97 8.20
C LEU A 201 -6.29 5.00 7.75
N PHE A 202 -6.59 4.21 6.73
CA PHE A 202 -5.66 3.24 6.17
C PHE A 202 -5.35 3.56 4.72
N ASN A 203 -4.09 3.41 4.34
CA ASN A 203 -3.64 3.41 2.96
C ASN A 203 -2.69 2.24 2.70
N SER A 204 -2.30 2.05 1.46
CA SER A 204 -1.32 1.02 1.08
C SER A 204 -0.24 1.61 0.21
N GLU A 205 0.95 1.04 0.31
CA GLU A 205 2.11 1.42 -0.46
C GLU A 205 2.76 0.19 -1.08
N ALA A 206 2.96 0.21 -2.40
CA ALA A 206 3.81 -0.76 -3.08
C ALA A 206 5.27 -0.40 -2.84
N ILE A 207 6.01 -1.29 -2.23
CA ILE A 207 7.44 -1.12 -1.96
C ILE A 207 8.18 -1.94 -3.02
N PRO A 208 9.09 -1.31 -3.79
CA PRO A 208 9.86 -2.00 -4.82
C PRO A 208 10.77 -3.07 -4.24
#